data_7d58e19726bd461967c68f2788c3c346
#
_entry.id   7d58e19726bd461967c68f2788c3c346
#
_cell.length_a   1.000
_cell.length_b   1.000
_cell.length_c   1.000
_cell.angle_alpha   90.00
_cell.angle_beta   90.00
_cell.angle_gamma   90.00
#
_symmetry.space_group_name_H-M   'P 1'
#
loop_
_entity.id
_entity.type
_entity.pdbx_description
1 polymer ?
#
loop_
_entity_poly.entity_id
_entity_poly.type
_entity_poly.pdbx_seq_one_letter_code
_entity_poly.pdbx_strand_id
1 'polypeptide(L)'
;MNKKKKAIAVVGNFKFLRKYFSTFVHGLTVEGKYRGEILVLTSKITPTFLIRSIYTNSKVKVLRFNNIKFEKNIKKRYLELNTLDQPNRFKTKPFQWFKLNLFDMKMQEWDRILYLDINLTIHHDINNFLNIDPLNMFFAKGDGYPDYVRTLESQFDVDQPEMKLLRKRYNLDDSKYFQTGLMYFDTSIIKTDTLSQLIDLAHKYPICI
;
A
#
# COMPACT_ATOMS: atom_id res chain seq x y z
N MET A 1 -18.52 16.19 19.48
CA MET A 1 -17.71 15.84 18.29
C MET A 1 -17.77 14.33 18.10
N ASN A 2 -18.27 13.84 16.97
CA ASN A 2 -18.22 12.41 16.67
C ASN A 2 -16.77 11.95 16.59
N LYS A 3 -16.44 10.88 17.30
CA LYS A 3 -15.08 10.30 17.30
C LYS A 3 -14.80 9.74 15.90
N LYS A 4 -13.78 10.27 15.21
CA LYS A 4 -13.39 9.77 13.89
C LYS A 4 -13.05 8.27 13.94
N LYS A 5 -13.65 7.49 13.04
CA LYS A 5 -13.41 6.05 12.91
C LYS A 5 -12.07 5.83 12.25
N LYS A 6 -11.12 5.21 12.95
CA LYS A 6 -9.75 4.93 12.47
C LYS A 6 -9.52 3.44 12.38
N ALA A 7 -8.77 2.99 11.38
CA ALA A 7 -8.34 1.61 11.26
C ALA A 7 -6.88 1.49 10.81
N ILE A 8 -6.26 0.36 11.15
CA ILE A 8 -4.97 -0.04 10.60
C ILE A 8 -5.22 -1.07 9.51
N ALA A 9 -4.67 -0.83 8.32
CA ALA A 9 -4.82 -1.70 7.17
C ALA A 9 -3.52 -2.42 6.82
N VAL A 10 -3.65 -3.68 6.42
CA VAL A 10 -2.57 -4.48 5.84
C VAL A 10 -3.04 -5.12 4.54
N VAL A 11 -2.11 -5.33 3.63
CA VAL A 11 -2.34 -6.05 2.38
C VAL A 11 -1.55 -7.35 2.41
N GLY A 12 -2.18 -8.48 2.10
CA GLY A 12 -1.50 -9.76 2.10
C GLY A 12 -2.19 -10.83 1.24
N ASN A 13 -1.39 -11.65 0.54
CA ASN A 13 -1.86 -12.91 0.01
C ASN A 13 -1.78 -14.00 1.10
N PHE A 14 -2.28 -15.21 0.82
CA PHE A 14 -2.30 -16.31 1.78
C PHE A 14 -0.93 -16.59 2.40
N LYS A 15 0.13 -16.65 1.58
CA LYS A 15 1.50 -16.93 2.04
C LYS A 15 2.01 -15.87 3.02
N PHE A 16 1.82 -14.59 2.70
CA PHE A 16 2.25 -13.48 3.55
C PHE A 16 1.43 -13.39 4.83
N LEU A 17 0.11 -13.50 4.72
CA LEU A 17 -0.79 -13.49 5.88
C LEU A 17 -0.48 -14.65 6.83
N ARG A 18 -0.31 -15.86 6.30
CA ARG A 18 0.04 -17.04 7.12
C ARG A 18 1.38 -16.88 7.84
N LYS A 19 2.35 -16.25 7.18
CA LYS A 19 3.72 -16.09 7.71
C LYS A 19 3.82 -14.98 8.76
N TYR A 20 3.19 -13.82 8.51
CA TYR A 20 3.49 -12.60 9.26
C TYR A 20 2.33 -12.08 10.11
N PHE A 21 1.07 -12.42 9.80
CA PHE A 21 -0.08 -11.73 10.39
C PHE A 21 -0.16 -11.90 11.92
N SER A 22 0.15 -13.07 12.44
CA SER A 22 0.13 -13.33 13.90
C SER A 22 1.14 -12.45 14.64
N THR A 23 2.38 -12.39 14.14
CA THR A 23 3.45 -11.55 14.71
C THR A 23 3.12 -10.07 14.58
N PHE A 24 2.57 -9.66 13.44
CA PHE A 24 2.14 -8.28 13.19
C PHE A 24 1.04 -7.85 14.18
N VAL A 25 0.00 -8.66 14.36
CA VAL A 25 -1.08 -8.37 15.32
C VAL A 25 -0.55 -8.34 16.76
N HIS A 26 0.34 -9.25 17.11
CA HIS A 26 0.99 -9.24 18.43
C HIS A 26 1.75 -7.92 18.64
N GLY A 27 2.60 -7.53 17.71
CA GLY A 27 3.32 -6.25 17.78
C GLY A 27 2.38 -5.05 17.88
N LEU A 28 1.30 -5.00 17.08
CA LEU A 28 0.30 -3.94 17.16
C LEU A 28 -0.38 -3.86 18.53
N THR A 29 -0.72 -5.01 19.12
CA THR A 29 -1.52 -5.03 20.34
C THR A 29 -0.69 -4.89 21.61
N VAL A 30 0.53 -5.39 21.62
CA VAL A 30 1.45 -5.38 22.77
C VAL A 30 2.30 -4.10 22.74
N GLU A 31 3.17 -3.98 21.75
CA GLU A 31 4.10 -2.84 21.63
C GLU A 31 3.38 -1.57 21.18
N GLY A 32 2.54 -1.71 20.16
CA GLY A 32 1.77 -0.62 19.58
C GLY A 32 0.56 -0.18 20.41
N LYS A 33 0.17 -0.93 21.44
CA LYS A 33 -0.99 -0.69 22.33
C LYS A 33 -2.30 -0.43 21.57
N TYR A 34 -2.39 -0.90 20.33
CA TYR A 34 -3.54 -0.66 19.47
C TYR A 34 -4.73 -1.55 19.86
N ARG A 35 -5.93 -0.96 19.92
CA ARG A 35 -7.17 -1.66 20.31
C ARG A 35 -8.30 -1.48 19.28
N GLY A 36 -8.00 -0.82 18.16
CA GLY A 36 -8.99 -0.55 17.10
C GLY A 36 -9.12 -1.69 16.09
N GLU A 37 -9.80 -1.41 14.98
CA GLU A 37 -10.03 -2.36 13.88
C GLU A 37 -8.77 -2.55 13.04
N ILE A 38 -8.52 -3.80 12.64
CA ILE A 38 -7.44 -4.18 11.73
C ILE A 38 -8.08 -4.67 10.43
N LEU A 39 -7.79 -4.01 9.33
CA LEU A 39 -8.32 -4.33 8.01
C LEU A 39 -7.31 -5.19 7.25
N VAL A 40 -7.74 -6.37 6.84
CA VAL A 40 -6.96 -7.26 5.97
C VAL A 40 -7.49 -7.16 4.55
N LEU A 41 -6.77 -6.46 3.68
CA LEU A 41 -7.08 -6.39 2.26
C LEU A 41 -6.45 -7.58 1.54
N THR A 42 -7.27 -8.38 0.88
CA THR A 42 -6.80 -9.58 0.19
C THR A 42 -7.66 -9.93 -1.01
N SER A 43 -7.15 -10.83 -1.85
CA SER A 43 -7.88 -11.34 -3.01
C SER A 43 -9.11 -12.15 -2.59
N LYS A 44 -10.17 -12.11 -3.41
CA LYS A 44 -11.41 -12.89 -3.21
C LYS A 44 -11.16 -14.39 -3.03
N ILE A 45 -10.12 -14.93 -3.66
CA ILE A 45 -9.76 -16.35 -3.62
C ILE A 45 -8.86 -16.74 -2.44
N THR A 46 -8.42 -15.77 -1.62
CA THR A 46 -7.53 -16.06 -0.49
C THR A 46 -8.30 -16.77 0.64
N PRO A 47 -7.91 -17.98 1.04
CA PRO A 47 -8.60 -18.75 2.07
C PRO A 47 -8.23 -18.27 3.49
N THR A 48 -8.65 -17.06 3.87
CA THR A 48 -8.29 -16.45 5.17
C THR A 48 -8.81 -17.19 6.37
N PHE A 49 -9.84 -18.02 6.21
CA PHE A 49 -10.38 -18.89 7.27
C PHE A 49 -9.37 -19.93 7.77
N LEU A 50 -8.34 -20.25 6.95
CA LEU A 50 -7.24 -21.13 7.35
C LEU A 50 -6.18 -20.42 8.21
N ILE A 51 -6.32 -19.12 8.45
CA ILE A 51 -5.36 -18.33 9.23
C ILE A 51 -6.01 -18.02 10.58
N ARG A 52 -5.66 -18.82 11.60
CA ARG A 52 -6.28 -18.75 12.94
C ARG A 52 -6.32 -17.35 13.51
N SER A 53 -5.22 -16.60 13.44
CA SER A 53 -5.12 -15.24 13.97
C SER A 53 -6.06 -14.22 13.31
N ILE A 54 -6.51 -14.48 12.08
CA ILE A 54 -7.55 -13.69 11.42
C ILE A 54 -8.93 -14.12 11.90
N TYR A 55 -9.17 -15.43 11.91
CA TYR A 55 -10.48 -16.01 12.22
C TYR A 55 -10.91 -15.78 13.67
N THR A 56 -9.97 -15.86 14.62
CA THR A 56 -10.27 -15.77 16.06
C THR A 56 -10.24 -14.35 16.62
N ASN A 57 -9.78 -13.36 15.85
CA ASN A 57 -9.66 -11.99 16.32
C ASN A 57 -10.87 -11.15 15.87
N SER A 58 -11.77 -10.83 16.80
CA SER A 58 -12.98 -10.04 16.55
C SER A 58 -12.71 -8.60 16.07
N LYS A 59 -11.48 -8.08 16.19
CA LYS A 59 -11.08 -6.77 15.69
C LYS A 59 -10.63 -6.81 14.23
N VAL A 60 -10.47 -7.99 13.65
CA VAL A 60 -10.02 -8.15 12.26
C VAL A 60 -11.22 -8.18 11.33
N LYS A 61 -11.22 -7.25 10.37
CA LYS A 61 -12.18 -7.21 9.26
C LYS A 61 -11.45 -7.55 7.95
N VAL A 62 -11.91 -8.59 7.26
CA VAL A 62 -11.33 -8.99 5.97
C VAL A 62 -12.09 -8.32 4.83
N LEU A 63 -11.38 -7.52 4.06
CA LEU A 63 -11.88 -6.88 2.84
C LEU A 63 -11.36 -7.62 1.61
N ARG A 64 -12.29 -8.08 0.77
CA ARG A 64 -11.99 -8.89 -0.40
C ARG A 64 -12.15 -8.09 -1.68
N PHE A 65 -11.09 -8.08 -2.50
CA PHE A 65 -11.05 -7.37 -3.77
C PHE A 65 -10.73 -8.33 -4.92
N ASN A 66 -11.08 -7.92 -6.13
CA ASN A 66 -10.59 -8.57 -7.33
C ASN A 66 -9.09 -8.26 -7.50
N ASN A 67 -8.35 -9.19 -8.08
CA ASN A 67 -6.99 -8.89 -8.51
C ASN A 67 -7.01 -7.80 -9.58
N ILE A 68 -6.09 -6.86 -9.49
CA ILE A 68 -5.90 -5.85 -10.54
C ILE A 68 -5.41 -6.59 -11.78
N LYS A 69 -6.14 -6.45 -12.87
CA LYS A 69 -5.80 -7.08 -14.15
C LYS A 69 -4.93 -6.15 -14.95
N PHE A 70 -3.74 -6.60 -15.28
CA PHE A 70 -2.87 -5.94 -16.26
C PHE A 70 -2.93 -6.69 -17.58
N GLU A 71 -2.91 -5.97 -18.69
CA GLU A 71 -2.79 -6.53 -20.03
C GLU A 71 -1.48 -7.32 -20.18
N LYS A 72 -1.47 -8.28 -21.12
CA LYS A 72 -0.31 -9.17 -21.31
C LYS A 72 0.96 -8.40 -21.68
N ASN A 73 0.84 -7.40 -22.55
CA ASN A 73 1.93 -6.51 -22.97
C ASN A 73 2.51 -5.71 -21.77
N ILE A 74 1.65 -5.16 -20.90
CA ILE A 74 2.05 -4.44 -19.69
C ILE A 74 2.80 -5.37 -18.73
N LYS A 75 2.27 -6.57 -18.50
CA LYS A 75 2.96 -7.59 -17.69
C LYS A 75 4.31 -7.95 -18.25
N LYS A 76 4.40 -8.17 -19.57
CA LYS A 76 5.65 -8.47 -20.26
C LYS A 76 6.67 -7.35 -20.05
N ARG A 77 6.26 -6.09 -20.21
CA ARG A 77 7.11 -4.93 -20.02
C ARG A 77 7.63 -4.79 -18.59
N TYR A 78 6.77 -4.97 -17.58
CA TYR A 78 7.22 -5.05 -16.19
C TYR A 78 8.21 -6.18 -15.92
N LEU A 79 8.07 -7.30 -16.63
CA LEU A 79 9.00 -8.41 -16.57
C LEU A 79 10.37 -8.03 -17.13
N GLU A 80 10.40 -7.43 -18.30
CA GLU A 80 11.61 -7.03 -19.01
C GLU A 80 12.44 -6.02 -18.21
N LEU A 81 11.79 -4.99 -17.66
CA LEU A 81 12.44 -3.95 -16.86
C LEU A 81 12.97 -4.43 -15.51
N ASN A 82 12.42 -5.49 -14.94
CA ASN A 82 12.78 -5.96 -13.59
C ASN A 82 13.64 -7.22 -13.55
N THR A 83 14.10 -7.71 -14.70
CA THR A 83 14.95 -8.92 -14.78
C THR A 83 16.41 -8.64 -14.46
N LEU A 84 16.87 -7.39 -14.60
CA LEU A 84 18.29 -7.08 -14.48
C LEU A 84 18.81 -7.13 -13.03
N ASP A 85 18.04 -6.64 -12.06
CA ASP A 85 18.54 -6.51 -10.69
C ASP A 85 17.98 -7.52 -9.68
N GLN A 86 16.79 -8.09 -9.91
CA GLN A 86 16.16 -9.02 -8.97
C GLN A 86 15.27 -10.06 -9.68
N PRO A 87 15.82 -11.22 -10.04
CA PRO A 87 15.15 -12.23 -10.90
C PRO A 87 13.82 -12.80 -10.38
N ASN A 88 13.45 -12.53 -9.13
CA ASN A 88 12.16 -12.95 -8.54
C ASN A 88 11.17 -11.81 -8.29
N ARG A 89 11.56 -10.55 -8.51
CA ARG A 89 10.71 -9.39 -8.22
C ARG A 89 9.45 -9.36 -9.09
N PHE A 90 9.55 -9.81 -10.32
CA PHE A 90 8.41 -9.90 -11.23
C PHE A 90 7.27 -10.80 -10.74
N LYS A 91 7.58 -11.84 -9.95
CA LYS A 91 6.56 -12.75 -9.37
C LYS A 91 5.74 -12.07 -8.27
N THR A 92 6.33 -11.09 -7.59
CA THR A 92 5.72 -10.39 -6.47
C THR A 92 5.10 -9.03 -6.86
N LYS A 93 5.61 -8.38 -7.92
CA LYS A 93 5.13 -7.08 -8.39
C LYS A 93 3.62 -7.01 -8.66
N PRO A 94 2.99 -7.97 -9.33
CA PRO A 94 1.54 -7.92 -9.55
C PRO A 94 0.74 -7.84 -8.25
N PHE A 95 1.28 -8.38 -7.15
CA PHE A 95 0.65 -8.30 -5.85
C PHE A 95 0.96 -6.96 -5.14
N GLN A 96 2.07 -6.31 -5.43
CA GLN A 96 2.37 -4.97 -4.88
C GLN A 96 1.31 -3.95 -5.30
N TRP A 97 0.83 -4.04 -6.54
CA TRP A 97 -0.26 -3.21 -7.06
C TRP A 97 -1.59 -3.43 -6.33
N PHE A 98 -1.73 -4.55 -5.62
CA PHE A 98 -2.93 -4.81 -4.81
C PHE A 98 -3.14 -3.74 -3.73
N LYS A 99 -2.09 -3.03 -3.31
CA LYS A 99 -2.16 -1.88 -2.39
C LYS A 99 -3.05 -0.75 -2.93
N LEU A 100 -3.23 -0.63 -4.24
CA LEU A 100 -4.12 0.38 -4.82
C LEU A 100 -5.57 0.23 -4.33
N ASN A 101 -5.98 -0.98 -3.90
CA ASN A 101 -7.31 -1.18 -3.29
C ASN A 101 -7.50 -0.41 -1.96
N LEU A 102 -6.44 0.15 -1.37
CA LEU A 102 -6.55 1.09 -0.26
C LEU A 102 -7.30 2.38 -0.65
N PHE A 103 -7.39 2.66 -1.95
CA PHE A 103 -8.09 3.81 -2.51
C PHE A 103 -9.44 3.43 -3.16
N ASP A 104 -9.98 2.25 -2.84
CA ASP A 104 -11.35 1.87 -3.20
C ASP A 104 -12.36 2.61 -2.30
N MET A 105 -13.52 3.00 -2.85
CA MET A 105 -14.59 3.68 -2.12
C MET A 105 -15.04 2.96 -0.84
N LYS A 106 -14.88 1.64 -0.76
CA LYS A 106 -15.18 0.86 0.45
C LYS A 106 -14.35 1.30 1.65
N MET A 107 -13.18 1.90 1.43
CA MET A 107 -12.33 2.39 2.50
C MET A 107 -12.91 3.62 3.21
N GLN A 108 -13.88 4.31 2.60
CA GLN A 108 -14.60 5.43 3.22
C GLN A 108 -15.54 5.02 4.36
N GLU A 109 -15.67 3.73 4.65
CA GLU A 109 -16.31 3.27 5.91
C GLU A 109 -15.55 3.76 7.16
N TRP A 110 -14.27 4.08 6.99
CA TRP A 110 -13.40 4.67 8.01
C TRP A 110 -13.04 6.09 7.62
N ASP A 111 -12.91 7.00 8.59
CA ASP A 111 -12.47 8.37 8.33
C ASP A 111 -10.97 8.42 8.03
N ARG A 112 -10.18 7.51 8.66
CA ARG A 112 -8.72 7.50 8.55
C ARG A 112 -8.17 6.09 8.49
N ILE A 113 -7.21 5.88 7.60
CA ILE A 113 -6.51 4.61 7.42
C ILE A 113 -5.01 4.81 7.64
N LEU A 114 -4.44 4.03 8.55
CA LEU A 114 -3.01 3.81 8.64
C LEU A 114 -2.69 2.47 7.97
N TYR A 115 -2.09 2.51 6.80
CA TYR A 115 -1.58 1.31 6.15
C TYR A 115 -0.16 1.02 6.63
N LEU A 116 0.10 -0.23 6.95
CA LEU A 116 1.41 -0.76 7.31
C LEU A 116 1.70 -2.03 6.51
N ASP A 117 2.91 -2.17 5.98
CA ASP A 117 3.34 -3.45 5.43
C ASP A 117 3.34 -4.52 6.53
N ILE A 118 2.78 -5.68 6.22
CA ILE A 118 2.55 -6.76 7.20
C ILE A 118 3.84 -7.34 7.83
N ASN A 119 4.99 -7.09 7.20
CA ASN A 119 6.31 -7.52 7.68
C ASN A 119 7.04 -6.46 8.51
N LEU A 120 6.40 -5.32 8.78
CA LEU A 120 6.95 -4.31 9.67
C LEU A 120 6.91 -4.77 11.13
N THR A 121 7.95 -4.43 11.88
CA THR A 121 7.99 -4.63 13.32
C THR A 121 7.55 -3.35 14.03
N ILE A 122 6.67 -3.48 15.00
CA ILE A 122 6.16 -2.36 15.81
C ILE A 122 6.95 -2.32 17.11
N HIS A 123 7.57 -1.18 17.44
CA HIS A 123 8.40 -1.00 18.63
C HIS A 123 7.83 0.01 19.62
N HIS A 124 6.86 0.84 19.21
CA HIS A 124 6.33 1.93 20.03
C HIS A 124 4.82 2.08 19.90
N ASP A 125 4.23 2.82 20.82
CA ASP A 125 2.80 3.13 20.84
C ASP A 125 2.35 3.80 19.54
N ILE A 126 1.58 3.08 18.74
CA ILE A 126 1.09 3.53 17.43
C ILE A 126 -0.02 4.59 17.55
N ASN A 127 -0.65 4.72 18.72
CA ASN A 127 -1.72 5.69 18.93
C ASN A 127 -1.20 7.12 18.82
N ASN A 128 0.08 7.37 19.16
CA ASN A 128 0.70 8.68 18.98
C ASN A 128 0.67 9.10 17.51
N PHE A 129 0.94 8.17 16.60
CA PHE A 129 0.84 8.43 15.16
C PHE A 129 -0.62 8.61 14.69
N LEU A 130 -1.51 7.76 15.15
CA LEU A 130 -2.93 7.84 14.82
C LEU A 130 -3.61 9.11 15.35
N ASN A 131 -3.04 9.80 16.31
CA ASN A 131 -3.56 11.06 16.84
C ASN A 131 -3.17 12.28 15.98
N ILE A 132 -2.23 12.15 15.05
CA ILE A 132 -1.97 13.17 14.05
C ILE A 132 -3.22 13.33 13.18
N ASP A 133 -3.64 14.58 12.93
CA ASP A 133 -4.74 14.85 12.01
C ASP A 133 -4.19 15.04 10.60
N PRO A 134 -4.51 14.14 9.65
CA PRO A 134 -4.03 14.26 8.28
C PRO A 134 -4.71 15.38 7.46
N LEU A 135 -5.76 16.05 7.98
CA LEU A 135 -6.38 17.23 7.37
C LEU A 135 -6.65 17.08 5.85
N ASN A 136 -7.31 16.00 5.45
CA ASN A 136 -7.55 15.65 4.03
C ASN A 136 -6.26 15.47 3.21
N MET A 137 -5.16 15.09 3.85
CA MET A 137 -3.87 14.84 3.22
C MET A 137 -3.49 13.36 3.28
N PHE A 138 -2.44 13.05 2.53
CA PHE A 138 -1.78 11.77 2.50
C PHE A 138 -0.36 11.93 3.07
N PHE A 139 -0.06 11.17 4.09
CA PHE A 139 1.27 11.10 4.69
C PHE A 139 1.93 9.77 4.36
N ALA A 140 3.20 9.83 3.97
CA ALA A 140 4.03 8.65 3.80
C ALA A 140 5.46 8.98 4.22
N LYS A 141 6.23 7.95 4.56
CA LYS A 141 7.65 8.14 4.89
C LYS A 141 8.44 8.37 3.61
N GLY A 142 9.25 9.46 3.57
CA GLY A 142 10.25 9.66 2.51
C GLY A 142 11.22 8.48 2.44
N ASP A 143 11.56 8.03 1.24
CA ASP A 143 12.53 6.96 1.07
C ASP A 143 13.95 7.49 1.34
N GLY A 144 14.70 6.73 2.13
CA GLY A 144 16.09 7.05 2.48
C GLY A 144 16.29 8.15 3.51
N TYR A 145 15.25 8.88 3.91
CA TYR A 145 15.36 9.91 4.94
C TYR A 145 15.73 9.31 6.33
N PRO A 146 16.65 9.88 7.13
CA PRO A 146 17.33 11.15 6.90
C PRO A 146 18.60 11.08 6.03
N ASP A 147 19.10 9.90 5.70
CA ASP A 147 20.43 9.70 5.11
C ASP A 147 20.56 10.29 3.71
N TYR A 148 19.49 10.19 2.92
CA TYR A 148 19.41 10.76 1.58
C TYR A 148 17.96 11.04 1.17
N VAL A 149 17.80 11.84 0.10
CA VAL A 149 16.49 12.13 -0.49
C VAL A 149 16.45 11.53 -1.90
N ARG A 150 15.49 10.64 -2.12
CA ARG A 150 15.16 10.14 -3.46
C ARG A 150 14.10 11.00 -4.12
N THR A 151 14.30 11.29 -5.39
CA THR A 151 13.26 11.91 -6.21
C THR A 151 12.34 10.85 -6.81
N LEU A 152 11.16 11.26 -7.23
CA LEU A 152 10.22 10.36 -7.89
C LEU A 152 10.80 9.83 -9.20
N GLU A 153 11.59 10.65 -9.94
CA GLU A 153 12.25 10.25 -11.18
C GLU A 153 13.14 9.02 -11.01
N SER A 154 13.84 8.92 -9.87
CA SER A 154 14.74 7.79 -9.58
C SER A 154 14.04 6.41 -9.52
N GLN A 155 12.70 6.39 -9.57
CA GLN A 155 11.92 5.16 -9.56
C GLN A 155 11.48 4.69 -10.94
N PHE A 156 11.93 5.39 -11.98
CA PHE A 156 11.61 5.08 -13.36
C PHE A 156 12.87 4.75 -14.15
N ASP A 157 12.72 3.90 -15.17
CA ASP A 157 13.73 3.73 -16.19
C ASP A 157 13.75 4.98 -17.09
N VAL A 158 14.77 5.82 -16.87
CA VAL A 158 14.87 7.16 -17.49
C VAL A 158 15.10 7.11 -19.01
N ASP A 159 15.56 5.98 -19.53
CA ASP A 159 15.84 5.79 -20.97
C ASP A 159 14.58 5.44 -21.77
N GLN A 160 13.45 5.23 -21.09
CA GLN A 160 12.20 4.90 -21.75
C GLN A 160 11.54 6.12 -22.40
N PRO A 161 10.93 5.96 -23.60
CA PRO A 161 10.29 7.07 -24.30
C PRO A 161 9.16 7.74 -23.53
N GLU A 162 8.48 6.99 -22.65
CA GLU A 162 7.43 7.49 -21.77
C GLU A 162 7.91 8.56 -20.79
N MET A 163 9.22 8.59 -20.45
CA MET A 163 9.79 9.60 -19.56
C MET A 163 9.62 11.02 -20.06
N LYS A 164 9.69 11.23 -21.38
CA LYS A 164 9.45 12.58 -21.97
C LYS A 164 8.04 13.10 -21.63
N LEU A 165 7.04 12.21 -21.67
CA LEU A 165 5.65 12.56 -21.35
C LEU A 165 5.46 12.78 -19.84
N LEU A 166 6.10 11.94 -19.01
CA LEU A 166 6.05 12.09 -17.56
C LEU A 166 6.66 13.40 -17.10
N ARG A 167 7.88 13.73 -17.55
CA ARG A 167 8.56 15.00 -17.21
C ARG A 167 7.79 16.23 -17.66
N LYS A 168 7.11 16.16 -18.82
CA LYS A 168 6.26 17.26 -19.30
C LYS A 168 5.03 17.49 -18.42
N ARG A 169 4.52 16.41 -17.80
CA ARG A 169 3.26 16.44 -17.05
C ARG A 169 3.46 16.61 -15.54
N TYR A 170 4.57 16.11 -15.02
CA TYR A 170 4.84 16.06 -13.58
C TYR A 170 6.25 16.57 -13.31
N ASN A 171 6.41 17.30 -12.21
CA ASN A 171 7.72 17.70 -11.72
C ASN A 171 8.37 16.54 -10.96
N LEU A 172 9.01 15.61 -11.68
CA LEU A 172 9.55 14.38 -11.12
C LEU A 172 10.84 14.61 -10.32
N ASP A 173 11.64 15.61 -10.74
CA ASP A 173 12.95 15.89 -10.16
C ASP A 173 12.84 16.50 -8.75
N ASP A 174 11.85 17.39 -8.55
CA ASP A 174 11.60 18.02 -7.25
C ASP A 174 10.63 17.23 -6.37
N SER A 175 9.91 16.26 -6.97
CA SER A 175 8.98 15.41 -6.22
C SER A 175 9.72 14.35 -5.43
N LYS A 176 9.62 14.39 -4.10
CA LYS A 176 10.22 13.38 -3.23
C LYS A 176 9.52 12.04 -3.40
N TYR A 177 10.32 10.98 -3.54
CA TYR A 177 9.79 9.63 -3.50
C TYR A 177 9.51 9.18 -2.06
N PHE A 178 8.48 8.40 -1.88
CA PHE A 178 8.10 7.86 -0.57
C PHE A 178 7.97 6.33 -0.62
N GLN A 179 8.23 5.70 0.53
CA GLN A 179 8.02 4.28 0.69
C GLN A 179 6.54 3.96 0.94
N THR A 180 6.02 3.01 0.18
CA THR A 180 4.62 2.54 0.34
C THR A 180 4.45 1.55 1.51
N GLY A 181 5.46 1.37 2.36
CA GLY A 181 5.39 0.49 3.52
C GLY A 181 4.62 1.06 4.70
N LEU A 182 4.54 2.40 4.78
CA LEU A 182 3.77 3.14 5.76
C LEU A 182 3.07 4.32 5.06
N MET A 183 1.75 4.36 5.12
CA MET A 183 0.92 5.42 4.58
C MET A 183 -0.23 5.73 5.54
N TYR A 184 -0.43 7.01 5.86
CA TYR A 184 -1.52 7.47 6.72
C TYR A 184 -2.31 8.56 6.03
N PHE A 185 -3.61 8.40 5.91
CA PHE A 185 -4.43 9.35 5.15
C PHE A 185 -5.87 9.43 5.68
N ASP A 186 -6.48 10.58 5.42
CA ASP A 186 -7.91 10.79 5.56
C ASP A 186 -8.61 10.24 4.31
N THR A 187 -9.63 9.43 4.48
CA THR A 187 -10.31 8.75 3.36
C THR A 187 -11.14 9.69 2.50
N SER A 188 -11.35 10.93 2.92
CA SER A 188 -12.00 11.96 2.09
C SER A 188 -11.24 12.30 0.80
N ILE A 189 -9.93 11.98 0.75
CA ILE A 189 -9.14 12.09 -0.50
C ILE A 189 -9.56 11.08 -1.56
N ILE A 190 -10.23 9.99 -1.19
CA ILE A 190 -10.73 8.98 -2.11
C ILE A 190 -11.98 9.52 -2.81
N LYS A 191 -11.94 9.58 -4.13
CA LYS A 191 -13.09 9.91 -4.97
C LYS A 191 -13.54 8.67 -5.74
N THR A 192 -14.72 8.72 -6.33
CA THR A 192 -15.33 7.59 -7.06
C THR A 192 -14.41 6.98 -8.11
N ASP A 193 -13.57 7.80 -8.72
CA ASP A 193 -12.65 7.42 -9.81
C ASP A 193 -11.18 7.28 -9.37
N THR A 194 -10.86 7.52 -8.09
CA THR A 194 -9.46 7.48 -7.61
C THR A 194 -8.77 6.15 -7.92
N LEU A 195 -9.41 5.03 -7.60
CA LEU A 195 -8.81 3.71 -7.86
C LEU A 195 -8.61 3.45 -9.35
N SER A 196 -9.61 3.79 -10.20
CA SER A 196 -9.48 3.61 -11.65
C SER A 196 -8.37 4.49 -12.23
N GLN A 197 -8.28 5.75 -11.83
CA GLN A 197 -7.20 6.64 -12.26
C GLN A 197 -5.80 6.10 -11.88
N LEU A 198 -5.64 5.55 -10.67
CA LEU A 198 -4.38 4.95 -10.24
C LEU A 198 -4.03 3.70 -11.08
N ILE A 199 -5.01 2.86 -11.40
CA ILE A 199 -4.82 1.70 -12.27
C ILE A 199 -4.44 2.14 -13.69
N ASP A 200 -5.13 3.16 -14.23
CA ASP A 200 -4.85 3.71 -15.56
C ASP A 200 -3.44 4.30 -15.64
N LEU A 201 -2.98 5.00 -14.59
CA LEU A 201 -1.61 5.49 -14.51
C LEU A 201 -0.59 4.33 -14.53
N ALA A 202 -0.85 3.26 -13.78
CA ALA A 202 0.02 2.08 -13.78
C ALA A 202 0.06 1.39 -15.15
N HIS A 203 -1.05 1.38 -15.91
CA HIS A 203 -1.08 0.87 -17.27
C HIS A 203 -0.37 1.79 -18.26
N LYS A 204 -0.55 3.10 -18.11
CA LYS A 204 0.00 4.09 -19.02
C LYS A 204 1.52 4.23 -18.92
N TYR A 205 2.06 4.04 -17.71
CA TYR A 205 3.48 4.24 -17.43
C TYR A 205 4.09 2.97 -16.80
N PRO A 206 4.21 1.85 -17.54
CA PRO A 206 4.73 0.58 -17.02
C PRO A 206 6.27 0.56 -16.97
N ILE A 207 6.89 1.65 -16.58
CA ILE A 207 8.35 1.88 -16.58
C ILE A 207 8.93 2.06 -15.16
N CYS A 208 8.16 1.75 -14.14
CA CYS A 208 8.61 1.75 -12.75
C CYS A 208 9.53 0.56 -12.47
N ILE A 209 10.75 0.79 -11.97
CA ILE A 209 11.79 -0.20 -11.64
C ILE A 209 11.75 -0.64 -10.17
#